data_dda4342266d1ae1a2b20e765c23e4acc
#
_entry.id   dda4342266d1ae1a2b20e765c23e4acc
#
_cell.length_a   1.000
_cell.length_b   1.000
_cell.length_c   1.000
_cell.angle_alpha   90.00
_cell.angle_beta   90.00
_cell.angle_gamma   90.00
#
_symmetry.space_group_name_H-M   'P 1'
#
loop_
_entity.id
_entity.type
_entity.pdbx_description
1 polymer ?
#
loop_
_entity_poly.entity_id
_entity_poly.type
_entity_poly.pdbx_seq_one_letter_code
_entity_poly.pdbx_strand_id
1 'polypeptide(L)'
;VQRINENGDMTIDIGRTQAVLKADDKSRNGEGSRFKDKEFKPGDRIKVYVVSVSNRERNGLGIKISRKSPEFVKKLFEEEVTEIKDGTVEIMAIAREAGSRTKMAVRANVPHVDPVGACVGINGARVKNIVNELGNEQIDIVEWDANPAQLIVNALSPAKVVSAVADEEEKKARIIVSEQQLSLAIGKSGQNVRLAAKLTGYGIDIKSEADAEENTASDTDVVEENTTSDIDVVEE
;
A
#
# COMPACT_ATOMS: atom_id res chain seq x y z
N VAL A 1 -15.56 -21.07 -12.22
CA VAL A 1 -15.17 -22.11 -11.26
C VAL A 1 -15.77 -23.43 -11.71
N GLN A 2 -14.96 -24.43 -11.98
CA GLN A 2 -15.46 -25.77 -12.36
C GLN A 2 -15.59 -26.69 -11.13
N ARG A 3 -14.58 -26.67 -10.27
CA ARG A 3 -14.50 -27.56 -9.10
C ARG A 3 -13.75 -26.89 -7.96
N ILE A 4 -14.12 -27.23 -6.74
CA ILE A 4 -13.43 -26.86 -5.51
C ILE A 4 -12.99 -28.16 -4.84
N ASN A 5 -11.70 -28.29 -4.52
CA ASN A 5 -11.14 -29.45 -3.85
C ASN A 5 -11.32 -29.34 -2.32
N GLU A 6 -11.11 -30.43 -1.59
CA GLU A 6 -11.21 -30.49 -0.12
C GLU A 6 -10.26 -29.50 0.58
N ASN A 7 -9.08 -29.27 0.01
CA ASN A 7 -8.09 -28.29 0.51
C ASN A 7 -8.45 -26.84 0.15
N GLY A 8 -9.58 -26.60 -0.52
CA GLY A 8 -10.06 -25.30 -0.92
C GLY A 8 -9.47 -24.73 -2.23
N ASP A 9 -8.59 -25.45 -2.93
CA ASP A 9 -8.11 -25.06 -4.25
C ASP A 9 -9.27 -25.09 -5.26
N MET A 10 -9.31 -24.10 -6.17
CA MET A 10 -10.35 -24.01 -7.20
C MET A 10 -9.77 -24.26 -8.59
N THR A 11 -10.39 -25.16 -9.34
CA THR A 11 -10.13 -25.33 -10.77
C THR A 11 -10.98 -24.32 -11.55
N ILE A 12 -10.30 -23.45 -12.29
CA ILE A 12 -10.91 -22.37 -13.05
C ILE A 12 -10.75 -22.68 -14.55
N ASP A 13 -11.87 -22.61 -15.28
CA ASP A 13 -11.87 -22.62 -16.74
C ASP A 13 -11.55 -21.21 -17.24
N ILE A 14 -10.47 -21.08 -17.99
CA ILE A 14 -10.02 -19.83 -18.59
C ILE A 14 -10.20 -19.82 -20.12
N GLY A 15 -11.10 -20.65 -20.63
CA GLY A 15 -11.50 -20.74 -22.02
C GLY A 15 -10.89 -21.94 -22.73
N ARG A 16 -9.62 -21.88 -23.14
CA ARG A 16 -8.96 -22.97 -23.88
C ARG A 16 -8.27 -24.00 -22.98
N THR A 17 -8.12 -23.70 -21.69
CA THR A 17 -7.44 -24.55 -20.72
C THR A 17 -7.95 -24.26 -19.32
N GLN A 18 -7.47 -25.04 -18.37
CA GLN A 18 -7.80 -24.89 -16.96
C GLN A 18 -6.59 -24.40 -16.17
N ALA A 19 -6.83 -23.61 -15.14
CA ALA A 19 -5.83 -23.19 -14.18
C ALA A 19 -6.32 -23.48 -12.76
N VAL A 20 -5.39 -23.64 -11.82
CA VAL A 20 -5.73 -23.88 -10.42
C VAL A 20 -5.42 -22.61 -9.62
N LEU A 21 -6.48 -22.03 -9.02
CA LEU A 21 -6.35 -20.98 -8.03
C LEU A 21 -6.18 -21.65 -6.67
N LYS A 22 -4.99 -21.48 -6.10
CA LYS A 22 -4.67 -22.07 -4.78
C LYS A 22 -5.50 -21.42 -3.67
N ALA A 23 -5.86 -22.19 -2.65
CA ALA A 23 -6.57 -21.68 -1.49
C ALA A 23 -5.85 -20.47 -0.87
N ASP A 24 -4.51 -20.51 -0.84
CA ASP A 24 -3.69 -19.40 -0.34
C ASP A 24 -3.62 -18.19 -1.28
N ASP A 25 -3.92 -18.33 -2.57
CA ASP A 25 -3.98 -17.25 -3.57
C ASP A 25 -5.37 -16.61 -3.68
N LYS A 26 -6.35 -17.11 -2.94
CA LYS A 26 -7.58 -16.35 -2.67
C LYS A 26 -7.22 -15.16 -1.79
N SER A 27 -7.89 -14.04 -2.01
CA SER A 27 -7.82 -12.93 -1.07
C SER A 27 -8.28 -13.45 0.29
N ARG A 28 -7.35 -13.68 1.21
CA ARG A 28 -7.65 -14.34 2.48
C ARG A 28 -8.03 -13.29 3.49
N ASN A 29 -9.23 -13.36 3.99
CA ASN A 29 -9.59 -12.74 5.25
C ASN A 29 -8.83 -13.48 6.35
N GLY A 30 -7.84 -12.82 6.97
CA GLY A 30 -7.19 -13.37 8.16
C GLY A 30 -8.23 -13.73 9.23
N GLU A 31 -7.91 -14.68 10.10
CA GLU A 31 -8.74 -14.95 11.28
C GLU A 31 -9.02 -13.64 12.00
N GLY A 32 -10.32 -13.26 12.10
CA GLY A 32 -10.76 -11.98 12.67
C GLY A 32 -11.10 -10.89 11.66
N SER A 33 -10.96 -11.08 10.34
CA SER A 33 -11.45 -10.13 9.34
C SER A 33 -12.98 -10.08 9.39
N ARG A 34 -13.53 -8.86 9.48
CA ARG A 34 -14.98 -8.61 9.38
C ARG A 34 -15.53 -8.82 7.96
N PHE A 35 -14.66 -9.08 7.00
CA PHE A 35 -14.97 -9.21 5.59
C PHE A 35 -14.90 -10.69 5.23
N LYS A 36 -16.06 -11.31 4.97
CA LYS A 36 -16.14 -12.65 4.39
C LYS A 36 -15.93 -12.52 2.90
N ASP A 37 -14.90 -13.19 2.36
CA ASP A 37 -14.84 -13.43 0.92
C ASP A 37 -16.16 -14.07 0.48
N LYS A 38 -16.65 -13.64 -0.67
CA LYS A 38 -17.76 -14.32 -1.33
C LYS A 38 -17.37 -15.79 -1.47
N GLU A 39 -18.09 -16.67 -0.81
CA GLU A 39 -17.90 -18.10 -1.00
C GLU A 39 -18.21 -18.44 -2.46
N PHE A 40 -17.16 -18.72 -3.22
CA PHE A 40 -17.33 -19.14 -4.61
C PHE A 40 -17.83 -20.57 -4.66
N LYS A 41 -18.73 -20.83 -5.62
CA LYS A 41 -19.33 -22.15 -5.87
C LYS A 41 -19.00 -22.61 -7.29
N PRO A 42 -19.03 -23.93 -7.56
CA PRO A 42 -19.01 -24.42 -8.93
C PRO A 42 -20.09 -23.73 -9.78
N GLY A 43 -19.73 -23.26 -10.97
CA GLY A 43 -20.58 -22.47 -11.85
C GLY A 43 -20.35 -20.95 -11.76
N ASP A 44 -19.78 -20.44 -10.68
CA ASP A 44 -19.51 -19.01 -10.54
C ASP A 44 -18.45 -18.52 -11.54
N ARG A 45 -18.65 -17.28 -12.02
CA ARG A 45 -17.63 -16.55 -12.78
C ARG A 45 -16.85 -15.67 -11.83
N ILE A 46 -15.52 -15.77 -11.91
CA ILE A 46 -14.60 -14.97 -11.10
C ILE A 46 -13.53 -14.35 -11.97
N LYS A 47 -13.07 -13.16 -11.60
CA LYS A 47 -11.90 -12.53 -12.20
C LYS A 47 -10.64 -13.06 -11.54
N VAL A 48 -9.62 -13.39 -12.34
CA VAL A 48 -8.31 -13.82 -11.88
C VAL A 48 -7.22 -13.15 -12.72
N TYR A 49 -6.07 -12.89 -12.10
CA TYR A 49 -4.89 -12.39 -12.80
C TYR A 49 -4.00 -13.55 -13.22
N VAL A 50 -3.57 -13.57 -14.48
CA VAL A 50 -2.61 -14.55 -14.98
C VAL A 50 -1.21 -14.04 -14.65
N VAL A 51 -0.57 -14.67 -13.65
CA VAL A 51 0.76 -14.29 -13.19
C VAL A 51 1.84 -14.72 -14.16
N SER A 52 1.74 -15.96 -14.67
CA SER A 52 2.71 -16.51 -15.61
C SER A 52 2.11 -17.65 -16.41
N VAL A 53 2.67 -17.84 -17.61
CA VAL A 53 2.40 -18.97 -18.50
C VAL A 53 3.73 -19.66 -18.76
N SER A 54 3.83 -20.96 -18.48
CA SER A 54 5.01 -21.77 -18.73
C SER A 54 4.66 -22.98 -19.58
N ASN A 55 5.55 -23.34 -20.50
CA ASN A 55 5.44 -24.57 -21.24
C ASN A 55 6.07 -25.71 -20.41
N ARG A 56 5.29 -26.73 -20.04
CA ARG A 56 5.78 -27.92 -19.34
C ARG A 56 5.91 -29.06 -20.35
N GLU A 57 7.13 -29.49 -20.64
CA GLU A 57 7.45 -30.47 -21.68
C GLU A 57 6.63 -31.79 -21.61
N ARG A 58 6.09 -32.15 -20.44
CA ARG A 58 5.31 -33.38 -20.24
C ARG A 58 3.82 -33.19 -19.93
N ASN A 59 3.38 -31.98 -19.48
CA ASN A 59 2.01 -31.76 -18.98
C ASN A 59 1.28 -30.58 -19.65
N GLY A 60 1.75 -30.07 -20.79
CA GLY A 60 1.14 -28.94 -21.48
C GLY A 60 1.41 -27.58 -20.81
N LEU A 61 0.55 -26.59 -21.04
CA LEU A 61 0.70 -25.24 -20.51
C LEU A 61 0.46 -25.19 -19.00
N GLY A 62 1.47 -24.74 -18.25
CA GLY A 62 1.34 -24.39 -16.85
C GLY A 62 0.93 -22.93 -16.71
N ILE A 63 -0.30 -22.66 -16.25
CA ILE A 63 -0.82 -21.31 -16.04
C ILE A 63 -0.96 -21.05 -14.55
N LYS A 64 -0.21 -20.04 -14.06
CA LYS A 64 -0.32 -19.57 -12.69
C LYS A 64 -1.26 -18.39 -12.64
N ILE A 65 -2.29 -18.49 -11.82
CA ILE A 65 -3.28 -17.43 -11.60
C ILE A 65 -3.28 -17.01 -10.12
N SER A 66 -3.65 -15.77 -9.85
CA SER A 66 -3.71 -15.22 -8.49
C SER A 66 -4.80 -14.16 -8.37
N ARG A 67 -5.38 -14.03 -7.17
CA ARG A 67 -6.20 -12.90 -6.74
C ARG A 67 -5.50 -12.05 -5.66
N LYS A 68 -4.35 -12.52 -5.12
CA LYS A 68 -3.55 -11.80 -4.13
C LYS A 68 -2.57 -10.81 -4.73
N SER A 69 -2.17 -11.00 -5.99
CA SER A 69 -1.18 -10.14 -6.64
C SER A 69 -1.64 -8.67 -6.63
N PRO A 70 -0.74 -7.70 -6.34
CA PRO A 70 -1.01 -6.28 -6.55
C PRO A 70 -1.42 -5.97 -8.00
N GLU A 71 -0.85 -6.69 -8.97
CA GLU A 71 -1.18 -6.56 -10.39
C GLU A 71 -2.65 -6.89 -10.70
N PHE A 72 -3.29 -7.73 -9.89
CA PHE A 72 -4.73 -7.97 -10.02
C PHE A 72 -5.53 -6.70 -9.77
N VAL A 73 -5.19 -5.93 -8.74
CA VAL A 73 -5.85 -4.65 -8.43
C VAL A 73 -5.59 -3.64 -9.55
N LYS A 74 -4.33 -3.55 -10.05
CA LYS A 74 -4.02 -2.70 -11.21
C LYS A 74 -4.91 -3.00 -12.41
N LYS A 75 -5.09 -4.28 -12.75
CA LYS A 75 -5.94 -4.69 -13.87
C LYS A 75 -7.42 -4.38 -13.64
N LEU A 76 -7.91 -4.46 -12.42
CA LEU A 76 -9.28 -4.04 -12.11
C LEU A 76 -9.46 -2.53 -12.31
N PHE A 77 -8.47 -1.71 -11.94
CA PHE A 77 -8.50 -0.28 -12.22
C PHE A 77 -8.39 0.04 -13.72
N GLU A 78 -7.54 -0.66 -14.48
CA GLU A 78 -7.46 -0.51 -15.94
C GLU A 78 -8.79 -0.85 -16.65
N GLU A 79 -9.56 -1.79 -16.11
CA GLU A 79 -10.89 -2.12 -16.65
C GLU A 79 -11.97 -1.10 -16.31
N GLU A 80 -11.95 -0.56 -15.08
CA GLU A 80 -12.99 0.31 -14.53
C GLU A 80 -12.77 1.79 -14.86
N VAL A 81 -11.49 2.23 -14.98
CA VAL A 81 -11.08 3.63 -15.10
C VAL A 81 -10.53 3.88 -16.50
N THR A 82 -11.28 4.60 -17.32
CA THR A 82 -10.91 4.90 -18.71
C THR A 82 -9.61 5.69 -18.77
N GLU A 83 -9.41 6.63 -17.83
CA GLU A 83 -8.24 7.50 -17.74
C GLU A 83 -6.94 6.72 -17.42
N ILE A 84 -7.04 5.56 -16.78
CA ILE A 84 -5.90 4.65 -16.61
C ILE A 84 -5.67 3.85 -17.90
N LYS A 85 -6.75 3.40 -18.53
CA LYS A 85 -6.67 2.60 -19.76
C LYS A 85 -6.07 3.36 -20.93
N ASP A 86 -6.36 4.65 -21.07
CA ASP A 86 -5.85 5.51 -22.13
C ASP A 86 -4.51 6.19 -21.78
N GLY A 87 -4.01 6.00 -20.55
CA GLY A 87 -2.74 6.56 -20.08
C GLY A 87 -2.80 8.00 -19.60
N THR A 88 -3.98 8.61 -19.53
CA THR A 88 -4.17 9.96 -18.93
C THR A 88 -3.81 9.98 -17.45
N VAL A 89 -4.13 8.89 -16.75
CA VAL A 89 -3.73 8.63 -15.35
C VAL A 89 -2.88 7.37 -15.30
N GLU A 90 -1.82 7.40 -14.50
CA GLU A 90 -0.88 6.30 -14.31
C GLU A 90 -0.83 5.84 -12.87
N ILE A 91 -0.82 4.53 -12.64
CA ILE A 91 -0.57 3.92 -11.33
C ILE A 91 0.95 3.81 -11.14
N MET A 92 1.51 4.68 -10.31
CA MET A 92 2.95 4.77 -10.05
C MET A 92 3.44 3.69 -9.08
N ALA A 93 2.65 3.42 -8.04
CA ALA A 93 2.99 2.44 -7.02
C ALA A 93 1.74 1.81 -6.42
N ILE A 94 1.88 0.59 -5.92
CA ILE A 94 0.82 -0.11 -5.21
C ILE A 94 1.41 -0.97 -4.08
N ALA A 95 0.83 -0.88 -2.90
CA ALA A 95 1.16 -1.71 -1.75
C ALA A 95 -0.12 -2.38 -1.24
N ARG A 96 -0.11 -3.70 -1.10
CA ARG A 96 -1.32 -4.48 -0.83
C ARG A 96 -1.12 -5.49 0.30
N GLU A 97 -2.08 -5.55 1.17
CA GLU A 97 -2.36 -6.65 2.08
C GLU A 97 -3.70 -7.27 1.65
N ALA A 98 -3.60 -8.28 0.80
CA ALA A 98 -4.77 -8.89 0.13
C ALA A 98 -5.85 -9.32 1.13
N GLY A 99 -7.11 -8.97 0.83
CA GLY A 99 -8.27 -9.21 1.70
C GLY A 99 -8.38 -8.25 2.88
N SER A 100 -7.49 -7.26 3.00
CA SER A 100 -7.53 -6.27 4.07
C SER A 100 -7.49 -4.85 3.52
N ARG A 101 -6.35 -4.40 3.01
CA ARG A 101 -6.18 -3.03 2.54
C ARG A 101 -5.14 -2.91 1.44
N THR A 102 -5.42 -2.04 0.49
CA THR A 102 -4.50 -1.63 -0.58
C THR A 102 -4.28 -0.12 -0.53
N LYS A 103 -3.03 0.33 -0.68
CA LYS A 103 -2.69 1.73 -0.97
C LYS A 103 -2.16 1.81 -2.39
N MET A 104 -2.57 2.84 -3.13
CA MET A 104 -2.20 3.05 -4.52
C MET A 104 -1.87 4.53 -4.75
N ALA A 105 -0.69 4.80 -5.31
CA ALA A 105 -0.28 6.14 -5.72
C ALA A 105 -0.50 6.33 -7.22
N VAL A 106 -1.19 7.40 -7.60
CA VAL A 106 -1.56 7.71 -8.98
C VAL A 106 -1.07 9.10 -9.38
N ARG A 107 -0.76 9.26 -10.65
CA ARG A 107 -0.31 10.53 -11.25
C ARG A 107 -1.10 10.83 -12.52
N ALA A 108 -1.44 12.10 -12.74
CA ALA A 108 -1.94 12.54 -14.02
C ALA A 108 -0.75 12.82 -14.97
N ASN A 109 -0.83 12.31 -16.18
CA ASN A 109 0.12 12.59 -17.27
C ASN A 109 -0.31 13.78 -18.13
N VAL A 110 -1.52 14.30 -17.89
CA VAL A 110 -2.12 15.43 -18.61
C VAL A 110 -2.47 16.53 -17.60
N PRO A 111 -2.17 17.83 -17.90
CA PRO A 111 -2.53 18.95 -17.02
C PRO A 111 -4.02 19.01 -16.73
N HIS A 112 -4.37 19.51 -15.55
CA HIS A 112 -5.74 19.74 -15.08
C HIS A 112 -6.62 18.51 -14.93
N VAL A 113 -6.03 17.31 -14.88
CA VAL A 113 -6.73 16.07 -14.54
C VAL A 113 -6.47 15.76 -13.08
N ASP A 114 -7.54 15.53 -12.31
CA ASP A 114 -7.46 14.99 -10.95
C ASP A 114 -7.31 13.45 -11.01
N PRO A 115 -6.10 12.90 -10.75
CA PRO A 115 -5.87 11.47 -10.88
C PRO A 115 -6.60 10.65 -9.81
N VAL A 116 -6.76 11.21 -8.61
CA VAL A 116 -7.47 10.55 -7.52
C VAL A 116 -8.96 10.53 -7.79
N GLY A 117 -9.53 11.67 -8.18
CA GLY A 117 -10.94 11.79 -8.54
C GLY A 117 -11.35 10.89 -9.70
N ALA A 118 -10.49 10.76 -10.72
CA ALA A 118 -10.70 9.84 -11.85
C ALA A 118 -10.82 8.38 -11.38
N CYS A 119 -9.96 7.94 -10.47
CA CYS A 119 -9.97 6.59 -9.92
C CYS A 119 -11.15 6.34 -8.98
N VAL A 120 -11.51 7.33 -8.17
CA VAL A 120 -12.64 7.23 -7.21
C VAL A 120 -13.97 7.21 -7.95
N GLY A 121 -14.13 8.08 -8.95
CA GLY A 121 -15.35 8.26 -9.71
C GLY A 121 -16.45 9.00 -8.94
N ILE A 122 -17.54 9.31 -9.62
CA ILE A 122 -18.67 10.06 -9.04
C ILE A 122 -19.24 9.29 -7.84
N ASN A 123 -19.30 9.94 -6.69
CA ASN A 123 -19.78 9.35 -5.43
C ASN A 123 -19.05 8.03 -5.04
N GLY A 124 -17.82 7.86 -5.51
CA GLY A 124 -17.02 6.67 -5.26
C GLY A 124 -17.47 5.42 -6.02
N ALA A 125 -18.24 5.57 -7.11
CA ALA A 125 -18.82 4.43 -7.82
C ALA A 125 -17.76 3.48 -8.37
N ARG A 126 -16.71 4.01 -9.01
CA ARG A 126 -15.63 3.20 -9.62
C ARG A 126 -14.87 2.41 -8.57
N VAL A 127 -14.37 3.08 -7.52
CA VAL A 127 -13.63 2.39 -6.46
C VAL A 127 -14.49 1.39 -5.70
N LYS A 128 -15.79 1.66 -5.49
CA LYS A 128 -16.72 0.71 -4.85
C LYS A 128 -16.91 -0.57 -5.65
N ASN A 129 -16.97 -0.48 -6.98
CA ASN A 129 -17.06 -1.67 -7.85
C ASN A 129 -15.84 -2.58 -7.65
N ILE A 130 -14.64 -1.99 -7.58
CA ILE A 130 -13.39 -2.72 -7.35
C ILE A 130 -13.33 -3.31 -5.93
N VAL A 131 -13.70 -2.53 -4.92
CA VAL A 131 -13.79 -2.98 -3.51
C VAL A 131 -14.73 -4.18 -3.40
N ASN A 132 -15.89 -4.16 -4.06
CA ASN A 132 -16.84 -5.27 -4.08
C ASN A 132 -16.26 -6.52 -4.77
N GLU A 133 -15.54 -6.36 -5.90
CA GLU A 133 -14.87 -7.48 -6.57
C GLU A 133 -13.80 -8.11 -5.67
N LEU A 134 -13.10 -7.30 -4.86
CA LEU A 134 -12.06 -7.73 -3.93
C LEU A 134 -12.58 -8.26 -2.58
N GLY A 135 -13.89 -8.45 -2.42
CA GLY A 135 -14.48 -8.94 -1.16
C GLY A 135 -14.42 -7.90 -0.02
N ASN A 136 -14.68 -6.63 -0.34
CA ASN A 136 -14.64 -5.48 0.57
C ASN A 136 -13.24 -5.10 1.10
N GLU A 137 -12.17 -5.44 0.37
CA GLU A 137 -10.82 -4.94 0.64
C GLU A 137 -10.80 -3.41 0.55
N GLN A 138 -10.31 -2.74 1.58
CA GLN A 138 -10.22 -1.28 1.62
C GLN A 138 -9.18 -0.77 0.61
N ILE A 139 -9.50 0.31 -0.12
CA ILE A 139 -8.56 0.92 -1.08
C ILE A 139 -8.37 2.38 -0.75
N ASP A 140 -7.12 2.77 -0.47
CA ASP A 140 -6.69 4.16 -0.34
C ASP A 140 -5.98 4.57 -1.63
N ILE A 141 -6.48 5.61 -2.28
CA ILE A 141 -5.90 6.19 -3.48
C ILE A 141 -5.29 7.53 -3.10
N VAL A 142 -4.02 7.71 -3.38
CA VAL A 142 -3.27 8.93 -3.04
C VAL A 142 -2.60 9.48 -4.29
N GLU A 143 -2.38 10.79 -4.31
CA GLU A 143 -1.62 11.43 -5.38
C GLU A 143 -0.13 11.11 -5.23
N TRP A 144 0.50 10.71 -6.32
CA TRP A 144 1.94 10.50 -6.38
C TRP A 144 2.66 11.84 -6.48
N ASP A 145 3.77 11.98 -5.78
CA ASP A 145 4.63 13.15 -5.84
C ASP A 145 6.09 12.75 -6.07
N ALA A 146 6.82 13.56 -6.83
CA ALA A 146 8.26 13.35 -7.06
C ALA A 146 9.09 13.65 -5.81
N ASN A 147 8.60 14.53 -4.93
CA ASN A 147 9.20 14.79 -3.62
C ASN A 147 8.86 13.63 -2.66
N PRO A 148 9.87 12.88 -2.18
CA PRO A 148 9.62 11.74 -1.31
C PRO A 148 8.89 12.10 -0.01
N ALA A 149 9.20 13.24 0.59
CA ALA A 149 8.54 13.67 1.82
C ALA A 149 7.03 13.91 1.58
N GLN A 150 6.68 14.56 0.46
CA GLN A 150 5.30 14.80 0.09
C GLN A 150 4.56 13.49 -0.25
N LEU A 151 5.21 12.57 -0.98
CA LEU A 151 4.65 11.26 -1.29
C LEU A 151 4.35 10.46 0.00
N ILE A 152 5.26 10.53 0.99
CA ILE A 152 5.05 9.85 2.28
C ILE A 152 3.88 10.49 3.05
N VAL A 153 3.78 11.82 3.05
CA VAL A 153 2.63 12.54 3.63
C VAL A 153 1.33 12.06 2.99
N ASN A 154 1.26 12.03 1.66
CA ASN A 154 0.09 11.55 0.93
C ASN A 154 -0.22 10.08 1.27
N ALA A 155 0.81 9.23 1.34
CA ALA A 155 0.68 7.80 1.65
C ALA A 155 0.18 7.52 3.07
N LEU A 156 0.42 8.43 4.03
CA LEU A 156 -0.07 8.30 5.40
C LEU A 156 -1.55 8.70 5.56
N SER A 157 -2.18 9.24 4.49
CA SER A 157 -3.62 9.52 4.51
C SER A 157 -4.42 8.31 5.06
N PRO A 158 -5.47 8.54 5.87
CA PRO A 158 -6.12 9.82 6.16
C PRO A 158 -5.52 10.60 7.33
N ALA A 159 -4.38 10.20 7.92
CA ALA A 159 -3.74 10.93 8.99
C ALA A 159 -3.18 12.28 8.49
N LYS A 160 -3.29 13.30 9.33
CA LYS A 160 -2.71 14.62 9.06
C LYS A 160 -1.30 14.68 9.64
N VAL A 161 -0.34 14.99 8.78
CA VAL A 161 1.07 15.13 9.13
C VAL A 161 1.38 16.60 9.41
N VAL A 162 2.13 16.88 10.47
CA VAL A 162 2.62 18.22 10.83
C VAL A 162 3.94 18.51 10.11
N SER A 163 4.87 17.56 10.13
CA SER A 163 6.18 17.69 9.50
C SER A 163 6.66 16.35 8.94
N ALA A 164 7.35 16.41 7.82
CA ALA A 164 7.95 15.25 7.16
C ALA A 164 9.34 15.59 6.62
N VAL A 165 10.32 14.80 6.99
CA VAL A 165 11.69 14.89 6.46
C VAL A 165 12.08 13.52 5.93
N ALA A 166 12.51 13.44 4.68
CA ALA A 166 12.95 12.22 4.03
C ALA A 166 14.44 12.31 3.69
N ASP A 167 15.19 11.29 4.07
CA ASP A 167 16.57 11.06 3.67
C ASP A 167 16.57 10.11 2.47
N GLU A 168 17.04 10.62 1.33
CA GLU A 168 17.04 9.87 0.07
C GLU A 168 18.16 8.83 -0.01
N GLU A 169 19.29 9.05 0.71
CA GLU A 169 20.43 8.14 0.71
C GLU A 169 20.11 6.91 1.58
N GLU A 170 19.63 7.13 2.81
CA GLU A 170 19.30 6.06 3.74
C GLU A 170 17.91 5.45 3.50
N LYS A 171 17.07 6.07 2.64
CA LYS A 171 15.68 5.69 2.43
C LYS A 171 14.88 5.63 3.74
N LYS A 172 15.09 6.61 4.60
CA LYS A 172 14.40 6.79 5.87
C LYS A 172 13.62 8.10 5.88
N ALA A 173 12.52 8.13 6.60
CA ALA A 173 11.74 9.33 6.80
C ALA A 173 11.33 9.47 8.26
N ARG A 174 11.45 10.70 8.77
CA ARG A 174 10.92 11.09 10.10
C ARG A 174 9.67 11.92 9.89
N ILE A 175 8.61 11.47 10.55
CA ILE A 175 7.28 12.06 10.42
C ILE A 175 6.81 12.51 11.80
N ILE A 176 6.37 13.75 11.90
CA ILE A 176 5.78 14.30 13.11
C ILE A 176 4.29 14.51 12.88
N VAL A 177 3.50 14.03 13.82
CA VAL A 177 2.05 14.16 13.84
C VAL A 177 1.59 14.67 15.20
N SER A 178 0.40 15.27 15.30
CA SER A 178 -0.19 15.56 16.60
C SER A 178 -0.53 14.25 17.33
N GLU A 179 -0.59 14.25 18.66
CA GLU A 179 -0.95 13.07 19.45
C GLU A 179 -2.27 12.44 19.00
N GLN A 180 -3.25 13.27 18.65
CA GLN A 180 -4.56 12.80 18.16
C GLN A 180 -4.48 12.04 16.83
N GLN A 181 -3.46 12.33 16.01
CA GLN A 181 -3.25 11.69 14.70
C GLN A 181 -2.33 10.48 14.76
N LEU A 182 -1.56 10.28 15.85
CA LEU A 182 -0.56 9.22 15.98
C LEU A 182 -1.15 7.83 15.73
N SER A 183 -2.24 7.50 16.42
CA SER A 183 -2.91 6.20 16.26
C SER A 183 -3.44 6.00 14.84
N LEU A 184 -3.90 7.06 14.17
CA LEU A 184 -4.39 6.99 12.80
C LEU A 184 -3.25 6.84 11.79
N ALA A 185 -2.13 7.56 12.01
CA ALA A 185 -0.93 7.47 11.18
C ALA A 185 -0.31 6.07 11.23
N ILE A 186 -0.22 5.47 12.42
CA ILE A 186 0.26 4.10 12.60
C ILE A 186 -0.77 3.11 12.03
N GLY A 187 -2.04 3.28 12.33
CA GLY A 187 -3.12 2.39 11.98
C GLY A 187 -3.17 1.12 12.83
N LYS A 188 -4.25 0.33 12.66
CA LYS A 188 -4.43 -0.93 13.40
C LYS A 188 -3.27 -1.88 13.12
N SER A 189 -2.58 -2.34 14.17
CA SER A 189 -1.40 -3.22 14.08
C SER A 189 -0.31 -2.69 13.12
N GLY A 190 -0.17 -1.37 13.01
CA GLY A 190 0.82 -0.74 12.13
C GLY A 190 0.51 -0.84 10.63
N GLN A 191 -0.72 -1.16 10.25
CA GLN A 191 -1.09 -1.40 8.84
C GLN A 191 -0.91 -0.16 7.97
N ASN A 192 -1.31 1.03 8.46
CA ASN A 192 -1.24 2.25 7.67
C ASN A 192 0.22 2.62 7.36
N VAL A 193 1.08 2.69 8.38
CA VAL A 193 2.50 3.01 8.20
C VAL A 193 3.24 1.93 7.41
N ARG A 194 2.92 0.65 7.62
CA ARG A 194 3.54 -0.46 6.88
C ARG A 194 3.20 -0.42 5.39
N LEU A 195 1.95 -0.13 5.03
CA LEU A 195 1.55 0.03 3.63
C LEU A 195 2.15 1.30 3.01
N ALA A 196 2.21 2.41 3.76
CA ALA A 196 2.88 3.62 3.31
C ALA A 196 4.38 3.38 3.05
N ALA A 197 5.07 2.69 3.95
CA ALA A 197 6.47 2.32 3.78
C ALA A 197 6.70 1.46 2.53
N LYS A 198 5.85 0.45 2.30
CA LYS A 198 5.91 -0.39 1.09
C LYS A 198 5.60 0.39 -0.19
N LEU A 199 4.66 1.33 -0.14
CA LEU A 199 4.26 2.15 -1.28
C LEU A 199 5.38 3.09 -1.72
N THR A 200 6.05 3.72 -0.77
CA THR A 200 7.06 4.76 -1.00
C THR A 200 8.47 4.20 -1.11
N GLY A 201 8.73 3.02 -0.55
CA GLY A 201 10.07 2.43 -0.46
C GLY A 201 10.94 3.03 0.65
N TYR A 202 10.35 3.75 1.61
CA TYR A 202 11.04 4.37 2.74
C TYR A 202 10.73 3.69 4.06
N GLY A 203 11.71 3.59 4.95
CA GLY A 203 11.49 3.31 6.36
C GLY A 203 10.88 4.55 7.03
N ILE A 204 9.68 4.43 7.60
CA ILE A 204 8.94 5.56 8.16
C ILE A 204 8.94 5.46 9.68
N ASP A 205 9.54 6.47 10.33
CA ASP A 205 9.49 6.68 11.79
C ASP A 205 8.49 7.79 12.10
N ILE A 206 7.47 7.47 12.91
CA ILE A 206 6.40 8.41 13.26
C ILE A 206 6.49 8.73 14.75
N LYS A 207 6.57 10.03 15.06
CA LYS A 207 6.60 10.55 16.44
C LYS A 207 5.47 11.57 16.64
N SER A 208 5.03 11.70 17.89
CA SER A 208 4.19 12.82 18.27
C SER A 208 5.02 14.11 18.39
N GLU A 209 4.36 15.28 18.36
CA GLU A 209 5.01 16.57 18.61
C GLU A 209 5.70 16.57 19.99
N ALA A 210 5.04 16.01 21.03
CA ALA A 210 5.59 15.92 22.37
C ALA A 210 6.87 15.07 22.43
N ASP A 211 6.88 13.89 21.81
CA ASP A 211 8.07 13.02 21.73
C ASP A 211 9.22 13.64 20.93
N ALA A 212 8.91 14.52 19.98
CA ALA A 212 9.90 15.20 19.16
C ALA A 212 10.60 16.32 19.96
N GLU A 213 9.88 17.05 20.82
CA GLU A 213 10.41 18.11 21.67
C GLU A 213 11.30 17.55 22.80
N GLU A 214 10.94 16.44 23.42
CA GLU A 214 11.74 15.79 24.46
C GLU A 214 13.11 15.31 23.92
N ASN A 215 13.18 14.82 22.69
CA ASN A 215 14.43 14.37 22.09
C ASN A 215 15.36 15.52 21.65
N THR A 216 14.83 16.72 21.39
CA THR A 216 15.65 17.90 21.11
C THR A 216 16.21 18.52 22.40
N ALA A 217 15.52 18.40 23.52
CA ALA A 217 16.01 18.86 24.83
C ALA A 217 17.15 17.98 25.36
N SER A 218 17.13 16.67 25.09
CA SER A 218 18.19 15.75 25.53
C SER A 218 19.50 15.86 24.74
N ASP A 219 19.46 16.34 23.50
CA ASP A 219 20.68 16.56 22.68
C ASP A 219 21.38 17.89 22.97
N THR A 220 20.71 18.84 23.68
CA THR A 220 21.29 20.14 24.05
C THR A 220 22.01 20.10 25.40
N ASP A 221 21.69 19.16 26.30
CA ASP A 221 22.33 19.06 27.63
C ASP A 221 23.72 18.39 27.63
N VAL A 222 24.21 17.88 26.52
CA VAL A 222 25.51 17.18 26.44
C VAL A 222 26.65 18.11 25.99
N VAL A 223 26.41 19.38 25.64
CA VAL A 223 27.43 20.28 25.09
C VAL A 223 27.93 21.33 26.12
N GLU A 224 27.29 21.45 27.31
CA GLU A 224 27.67 22.50 28.29
C GLU A 224 28.65 22.07 29.42
N GLU A 225 29.12 20.83 29.48
CA GLU A 225 29.94 20.36 30.63
C GLU A 225 31.46 20.22 30.34
N ASN A 226 32.00 20.81 29.26
CA ASN A 226 33.46 20.72 29.00
C ASN A 226 34.13 22.04 28.64
N THR A 227 33.88 23.13 29.41
CA THR A 227 34.71 24.33 29.32
C THR A 227 34.82 25.04 30.68
N THR A 228 35.44 24.38 31.67
CA THR A 228 36.08 25.10 32.81
C THR A 228 37.11 24.19 33.44
N SER A 229 38.35 24.28 33.03
CA SER A 229 39.56 24.19 33.85
C SER A 229 40.79 24.30 32.92
N ASP A 230 41.51 25.30 33.13
CA ASP A 230 42.99 25.46 33.23
C ASP A 230 43.41 26.77 32.61
N ILE A 231 43.31 27.82 33.44
CA ILE A 231 44.24 28.96 33.34
C ILE A 231 45.18 28.84 34.51
N ASP A 232 46.33 28.21 34.30
CA ASP A 232 47.45 28.35 35.20
C ASP A 232 48.27 29.59 34.81
N VAL A 233 48.29 30.51 35.74
CA VAL A 233 49.15 31.68 35.82
C VAL A 233 50.56 31.19 36.12
N VAL A 234 51.52 31.55 35.29
CA VAL A 234 52.94 31.60 35.68
C VAL A 234 53.42 33.00 35.46
N GLU A 235 53.65 33.73 36.61
CA GLU A 235 54.55 34.88 36.71
C GLU A 235 55.98 34.37 36.66
N GLU A 236 56.83 34.96 35.86
CA GLU A 236 58.10 35.60 36.09
C GLU A 236 58.73 36.04 34.76
#